data_283dc5ec1c8f9abf0000a729de96dec7
#
_entry.id   283dc5ec1c8f9abf0000a729de96dec7
#
_cell.length_a   1.000
_cell.length_b   1.000
_cell.length_c   1.000
_cell.angle_alpha   90.00
_cell.angle_beta   90.00
_cell.angle_gamma   90.00
#
_symmetry.space_group_name_H-M   'P 1'
#
loop_
_entity.id
_entity.type
_entity.pdbx_description
1 polymer ?
#
loop_
_entity_poly.entity_id
_entity_poly.type
_entity_poly.pdbx_seq_one_letter_code
_entity_poly.pdbx_strand_id
1 'polypeptide(L)'
;LLEKPVQVQGLPGKIKKEYQGLVEQVTLEERGFLRAIVRYDGIHVSKDGERKIPFVIRMEVGYQNPNLKFIHTFLYDGDENQDFLKGLGIRFQSPLAGALYNRHVKFTGDHGVFHETLVPLTSWRPRVPEEIYRRQMAGEKLLLEGTDKEIVEKVLQDVPYWSEYDLCQDS
;
A
#
# COMPACT_ATOMS: atom_id res chain seq x y z
N LEU A 1 0.61 -1.11 15.75
CA LEU A 1 1.52 -1.98 16.50
C LEU A 1 2.02 -1.27 17.75
N LEU A 2 1.68 -1.79 18.92
CA LEU A 2 2.16 -1.28 20.22
C LEU A 2 3.29 -2.20 20.72
N GLU A 3 4.45 -1.62 20.97
CA GLU A 3 5.56 -2.31 21.59
C GLU A 3 5.82 -1.75 22.99
N LYS A 4 6.16 -2.63 23.93
CA LYS A 4 6.76 -2.19 25.19
C LYS A 4 8.20 -1.73 24.95
N PRO A 5 8.71 -0.75 25.71
CA PRO A 5 10.08 -0.29 25.54
C PRO A 5 11.03 -1.48 25.72
N VAL A 6 11.76 -1.75 24.68
CA VAL A 6 12.92 -2.62 24.75
C VAL A 6 14.10 -1.68 24.89
N GLN A 7 14.86 -1.76 25.97
CA GLN A 7 16.17 -1.14 26.04
C GLN A 7 17.04 -1.79 24.97
N VAL A 8 17.08 -1.19 23.80
CA VAL A 8 17.89 -1.69 22.70
C VAL A 8 18.78 -0.58 22.24
N GLN A 9 20.04 -0.80 22.36
CA GLN A 9 21.07 -0.02 21.73
C GLN A 9 20.87 -0.02 20.21
N GLY A 10 19.96 0.81 19.71
CA GLY A 10 19.83 1.09 18.28
C GLY A 10 19.28 -0.04 17.37
N LEU A 11 18.83 -1.15 17.90
CA LEU A 11 18.23 -2.22 17.10
C LEU A 11 16.70 -2.15 17.13
N PRO A 12 16.01 -2.39 16.00
CA PRO A 12 14.55 -2.46 15.99
C PRO A 12 14.09 -3.58 16.93
N GLY A 13 13.29 -3.20 17.92
CA GLY A 13 12.68 -4.17 18.85
C GLY A 13 11.75 -5.13 18.10
N LYS A 14 11.53 -6.32 18.67
CA LYS A 14 10.53 -7.24 18.14
C LYS A 14 9.13 -6.65 18.35
N ILE A 15 8.28 -6.75 17.32
CA ILE A 15 6.85 -6.48 17.46
C ILE A 15 6.29 -7.39 18.54
N LYS A 16 5.74 -6.81 19.61
CA LYS A 16 5.23 -7.57 20.74
C LYS A 16 3.72 -7.78 20.69
N LYS A 17 3.00 -6.83 20.12
CA LYS A 17 1.55 -6.92 20.02
C LYS A 17 1.03 -6.25 18.77
N GLU A 18 0.19 -6.96 18.06
CA GLU A 18 -0.43 -6.51 16.83
C GLU A 18 -1.92 -6.26 17.07
N TYR A 19 -2.41 -5.13 16.55
CA TYR A 19 -3.80 -4.73 16.64
C TYR A 19 -4.39 -4.55 15.24
N GLN A 20 -5.66 -4.82 15.12
CA GLN A 20 -6.42 -4.59 13.90
C GLN A 20 -7.54 -3.59 14.17
N GLY A 21 -7.78 -2.68 13.23
CA GLY A 21 -8.88 -1.73 13.34
C GLY A 21 -10.24 -2.42 13.24
N LEU A 22 -11.07 -2.24 14.26
CA LEU A 22 -12.46 -2.63 14.27
C LEU A 22 -13.31 -1.37 14.06
N VAL A 23 -14.01 -1.29 12.92
CA VAL A 23 -14.97 -0.21 12.67
C VAL A 23 -16.25 -0.49 13.44
N GLU A 24 -16.66 0.44 14.27
CA GLU A 24 -17.87 0.35 15.10
C GLU A 24 -19.03 1.14 14.51
N GLN A 25 -18.75 2.25 13.84
CA GLN A 25 -19.76 3.10 13.24
C GLN A 25 -19.30 3.63 11.89
N VAL A 26 -20.24 3.71 10.94
CA VAL A 26 -20.05 4.34 9.65
C VAL A 26 -21.11 5.42 9.46
N THR A 27 -20.67 6.63 9.12
CA THR A 27 -21.55 7.79 8.94
C THR A 27 -21.24 8.50 7.63
N LEU A 28 -22.28 8.90 6.91
CA LEU A 28 -22.12 9.83 5.79
C LEU A 28 -22.05 11.25 6.37
N GLU A 29 -20.84 11.75 6.61
CA GLU A 29 -20.57 13.03 7.28
C GLU A 29 -20.89 14.23 6.37
N GLU A 30 -20.62 14.09 5.07
CA GLU A 30 -20.94 15.11 4.07
C GLU A 30 -21.54 14.46 2.81
N ARG A 31 -22.60 15.05 2.29
CA ARG A 31 -23.26 14.67 1.04
C ARG A 31 -23.45 15.91 0.17
N GLY A 32 -22.50 16.14 -0.75
CA GLY A 32 -22.55 17.25 -1.70
C GLY A 32 -22.60 16.78 -3.16
N PHE A 33 -22.84 17.71 -4.08
CA PHE A 33 -22.82 17.43 -5.52
C PHE A 33 -21.42 17.13 -6.06
N LEU A 34 -20.39 17.74 -5.46
CA LEU A 34 -19.01 17.64 -5.91
C LEU A 34 -18.19 16.64 -5.10
N ARG A 35 -18.59 16.37 -3.87
CA ARG A 35 -17.92 15.39 -3.00
C ARG A 35 -18.85 14.79 -1.97
N ALA A 36 -18.44 13.63 -1.47
CA ALA A 36 -19.02 13.01 -0.27
C ALA A 36 -17.89 12.62 0.68
N ILE A 37 -18.19 12.64 1.99
CA ILE A 37 -17.27 12.19 3.03
C ILE A 37 -17.95 11.09 3.83
N VAL A 38 -17.35 9.92 3.81
CA VAL A 38 -17.74 8.79 4.65
C VAL A 38 -16.78 8.73 5.83
N ARG A 39 -17.34 8.74 7.03
CA ARG A 39 -16.61 8.65 8.28
C ARG A 39 -16.77 7.26 8.89
N TYR A 40 -15.64 6.69 9.27
CA TYR A 40 -15.53 5.42 9.98
C TYR A 40 -14.98 5.69 11.36
N ASP A 41 -15.75 5.41 12.41
CA ASP A 41 -15.31 5.47 13.80
C ASP A 41 -14.99 4.04 14.27
N GLY A 42 -13.90 3.87 14.98
CA GLY A 42 -13.47 2.55 15.41
C GLY A 42 -12.39 2.58 16.47
N ILE A 43 -11.93 1.39 16.82
CA ILE A 43 -10.87 1.16 17.79
C ILE A 43 -9.99 0.01 17.32
N HIS A 44 -8.72 0.03 17.71
CA HIS A 44 -7.82 -1.08 17.43
C HIS A 44 -7.98 -2.17 18.48
N VAL A 45 -8.09 -3.42 18.01
CA VAL A 45 -8.32 -4.60 18.86
C VAL A 45 -7.22 -5.63 18.59
N SER A 46 -6.60 -6.13 19.64
CA SER A 46 -5.62 -7.20 19.58
C SER A 46 -6.28 -8.58 19.52
N LYS A 47 -5.52 -9.63 19.22
CA LYS A 47 -6.00 -11.02 19.17
C LYS A 47 -6.59 -11.51 20.49
N ASP A 48 -6.12 -11.00 21.61
CA ASP A 48 -6.59 -11.32 22.96
C ASP A 48 -7.73 -10.41 23.44
N GLY A 49 -8.24 -9.53 22.56
CA GLY A 49 -9.40 -8.69 22.83
C GLY A 49 -9.08 -7.35 23.51
N GLU A 50 -7.82 -7.01 23.73
CA GLU A 50 -7.45 -5.70 24.25
C GLU A 50 -7.80 -4.62 23.25
N ARG A 51 -8.40 -3.54 23.72
CA ARG A 51 -8.88 -2.40 22.92
C ARG A 51 -8.08 -1.16 23.26
N LYS A 52 -7.43 -0.56 22.26
CA LYS A 52 -6.62 0.66 22.39
C LYS A 52 -6.67 1.51 21.14
N ILE A 53 -6.29 2.75 21.27
CA ILE A 53 -6.10 3.71 20.19
C ILE A 53 -7.37 3.83 19.33
N PRO A 54 -8.40 4.52 19.84
CA PRO A 54 -9.57 4.89 19.03
C PRO A 54 -9.16 5.65 17.79
N PHE A 55 -9.85 5.43 16.68
CA PHE A 55 -9.56 6.12 15.44
C PHE A 55 -10.81 6.62 14.71
N VAL A 56 -10.59 7.62 13.88
CA VAL A 56 -11.56 8.10 12.89
C VAL A 56 -10.88 8.11 11.53
N ILE A 57 -11.44 7.40 10.57
CA ILE A 57 -11.01 7.48 9.18
C ILE A 57 -12.09 8.20 8.38
N ARG A 58 -11.71 9.26 7.65
CA ARG A 58 -12.57 9.93 6.69
C ARG A 58 -12.11 9.56 5.29
N MET A 59 -13.02 9.02 4.51
CA MET A 59 -12.83 8.75 3.10
C MET A 59 -13.57 9.82 2.29
N GLU A 60 -12.81 10.63 1.57
CA GLU A 60 -13.34 11.66 0.68
C GLU A 60 -13.37 11.12 -0.76
N VAL A 61 -14.54 11.24 -1.39
CA VAL A 61 -14.81 10.83 -2.76
C VAL A 61 -15.28 12.05 -3.54
N GLY A 62 -14.55 12.40 -4.61
CA GLY A 62 -14.89 13.52 -5.49
C GLY A 62 -15.74 13.10 -6.70
N TYR A 63 -16.61 13.98 -7.16
CA TYR A 63 -17.34 13.78 -8.41
C TYR A 63 -16.36 13.78 -9.60
N GLN A 64 -16.48 12.76 -10.47
CA GLN A 64 -15.59 12.56 -11.63
C GLN A 64 -14.08 12.49 -11.29
N ASN A 65 -13.74 12.28 -10.02
CA ASN A 65 -12.37 12.08 -9.58
C ASN A 65 -12.19 10.62 -9.15
N PRO A 66 -11.33 9.82 -9.84
CA PRO A 66 -11.09 8.43 -9.47
C PRO A 66 -10.26 8.28 -8.19
N ASN A 67 -9.67 9.38 -7.69
CA ASN A 67 -8.83 9.34 -6.51
C ASN A 67 -9.67 9.33 -5.24
N LEU A 68 -9.28 8.50 -4.30
CA LEU A 68 -9.81 8.51 -2.94
C LEU A 68 -8.80 9.18 -2.02
N LYS A 69 -9.29 10.07 -1.16
CA LYS A 69 -8.47 10.67 -0.12
C LYS A 69 -8.88 10.09 1.24
N PHE A 70 -7.90 9.66 2.00
CA PHE A 70 -8.10 9.16 3.35
C PHE A 70 -7.42 10.09 4.35
N ILE A 71 -8.15 10.41 5.42
CA ILE A 71 -7.64 11.14 6.57
C ILE A 71 -7.79 10.22 7.76
N HIS A 72 -6.68 9.80 8.35
CA HIS A 72 -6.64 8.94 9.52
C HIS A 72 -6.31 9.79 10.75
N THR A 73 -7.23 9.84 11.67
CA THR A 73 -7.07 10.49 12.98
C THR A 73 -7.15 9.42 14.04
N PHE A 74 -6.28 9.46 15.02
CA PHE A 74 -6.28 8.51 16.13
C PHE A 74 -6.05 9.24 17.45
N LEU A 75 -6.53 8.65 18.53
CA LEU A 75 -6.25 9.10 19.89
C LEU A 75 -5.31 8.10 20.56
N TYR A 76 -4.13 8.58 20.94
CA TYR A 76 -3.21 7.77 21.72
C TYR A 76 -3.68 7.74 23.19
N ASP A 77 -4.10 6.56 23.63
CA ASP A 77 -4.61 6.28 24.98
C ASP A 77 -3.73 5.29 25.75
N GLY A 78 -2.50 5.08 25.27
CA GLY A 78 -1.51 4.21 25.91
C GLY A 78 -0.76 4.89 27.07
N ASP A 79 -0.03 4.08 27.84
CA ASP A 79 0.91 4.57 28.84
C ASP A 79 2.20 5.02 28.15
N GLU A 80 2.51 6.31 28.21
CA GLU A 80 3.67 6.92 27.54
C GLU A 80 5.03 6.35 27.96
N ASN A 81 5.08 5.66 29.13
CA ASN A 81 6.31 5.06 29.65
C ASN A 81 6.43 3.55 29.33
N GLN A 82 5.36 2.92 28.87
CA GLN A 82 5.29 1.48 28.66
C GLN A 82 4.88 1.07 27.27
N ASP A 83 4.06 1.88 26.61
CA ASP A 83 3.51 1.58 25.31
C ASP A 83 4.18 2.44 24.23
N PHE A 84 4.73 1.83 23.21
CA PHE A 84 5.36 2.52 22.09
C PHE A 84 4.70 2.10 20.78
N LEU A 85 4.22 3.09 20.04
CA LEU A 85 3.64 2.87 18.74
C LEU A 85 4.76 2.70 17.72
N LYS A 86 4.91 1.47 17.20
CA LYS A 86 5.91 1.19 16.17
C LYS A 86 5.42 1.42 14.76
N GLY A 87 4.16 1.19 14.52
CA GLY A 87 3.55 1.42 13.22
C GLY A 87 2.04 1.57 13.33
N LEU A 88 1.49 2.50 12.59
CA LEU A 88 0.06 2.76 12.47
C LEU A 88 -0.25 3.12 11.01
N GLY A 89 -1.30 2.54 10.45
CA GLY A 89 -1.65 2.84 9.08
C GLY A 89 -2.95 2.18 8.62
N ILE A 90 -3.27 2.43 7.37
CA ILE A 90 -4.40 1.81 6.68
C ILE A 90 -3.83 0.84 5.65
N ARG A 91 -4.24 -0.42 5.72
CA ARG A 91 -3.85 -1.42 4.73
C ARG A 91 -4.89 -1.49 3.62
N PHE A 92 -4.44 -1.33 2.39
CA PHE A 92 -5.25 -1.50 1.21
C PHE A 92 -4.87 -2.81 0.52
N GLN A 93 -5.87 -3.59 0.14
CA GLN A 93 -5.70 -4.75 -0.72
C GLN A 93 -6.38 -4.46 -2.05
N SER A 94 -5.60 -4.28 -3.09
CA SER A 94 -6.12 -4.01 -4.43
C SER A 94 -5.60 -5.08 -5.39
N PRO A 95 -6.47 -6.00 -5.83
CA PRO A 95 -6.08 -6.99 -6.83
C PRO A 95 -5.81 -6.30 -8.16
N LEU A 96 -4.59 -6.45 -8.67
CA LEU A 96 -4.22 -5.92 -9.97
C LEU A 96 -4.66 -6.90 -11.06
N ALA A 97 -5.37 -6.39 -12.06
CA ALA A 97 -5.81 -7.14 -13.23
C ALA A 97 -4.88 -6.92 -14.44
N GLY A 98 -5.01 -7.77 -15.45
CA GLY A 98 -4.23 -7.69 -16.69
C GLY A 98 -2.92 -8.46 -16.66
N ALA A 99 -2.15 -8.37 -17.74
CA ALA A 99 -0.86 -9.06 -17.88
C ALA A 99 0.15 -8.58 -16.84
N LEU A 100 0.99 -9.48 -16.31
CA LEU A 100 1.97 -9.19 -15.27
C LEU A 100 2.89 -8.03 -15.63
N TYR A 101 3.33 -7.96 -16.88
CA TYR A 101 4.21 -6.90 -17.38
C TYR A 101 3.55 -5.52 -17.50
N ASN A 102 2.21 -5.44 -17.34
CA ASN A 102 1.45 -4.19 -17.30
C ASN A 102 1.03 -3.77 -15.88
N ARG A 103 1.49 -4.50 -14.87
CA ARG A 103 1.18 -4.17 -13.48
C ARG A 103 2.29 -3.31 -12.88
N HIS A 104 1.93 -2.11 -12.51
CA HIS A 104 2.85 -1.11 -11.99
C HIS A 104 2.37 -0.61 -10.62
N VAL A 105 3.33 -0.31 -9.76
CA VAL A 105 3.11 0.36 -8.48
C VAL A 105 3.81 1.70 -8.52
N LYS A 106 3.11 2.76 -8.12
CA LYS A 106 3.65 4.12 -8.08
C LYS A 106 3.36 4.73 -6.71
N PHE A 107 4.40 5.26 -6.09
CA PHE A 107 4.31 6.01 -4.84
C PHE A 107 4.79 7.42 -5.08
N THR A 108 3.99 8.40 -4.69
CA THR A 108 4.34 9.81 -4.82
C THR A 108 4.81 10.32 -3.47
N GLY A 109 6.01 10.88 -3.43
CA GLY A 109 6.57 11.59 -2.29
C GLY A 109 6.80 13.06 -2.60
N ASP A 110 7.27 13.83 -1.62
CA ASP A 110 7.51 15.28 -1.75
C ASP A 110 8.58 15.61 -2.79
N HIS A 111 9.49 14.68 -3.07
CA HIS A 111 10.64 14.88 -3.96
C HIS A 111 10.61 14.03 -5.23
N GLY A 112 9.50 13.38 -5.51
CA GLY A 112 9.38 12.59 -6.74
C GLY A 112 8.39 11.44 -6.66
N VAL A 113 8.45 10.59 -7.67
CA VAL A 113 7.62 9.40 -7.81
C VAL A 113 8.52 8.17 -7.85
N PHE A 114 8.31 7.26 -6.91
CA PHE A 114 8.84 5.91 -7.02
C PHE A 114 7.92 5.11 -7.94
N HIS A 115 8.50 4.44 -8.94
CA HIS A 115 7.78 3.62 -9.88
C HIS A 115 8.47 2.26 -10.02
N GLU A 116 7.72 1.19 -9.84
CA GLU A 116 8.20 -0.18 -9.96
C GLU A 116 7.22 -1.02 -10.75
N THR A 117 7.70 -2.07 -11.37
CA THR A 117 6.89 -3.07 -12.06
C THR A 117 6.94 -4.40 -11.31
N LEU A 118 5.85 -5.18 -11.33
CA LEU A 118 5.82 -6.48 -10.68
C LEU A 118 6.81 -7.47 -11.33
N VAL A 119 7.02 -7.32 -12.63
CA VAL A 119 8.00 -8.10 -13.41
C VAL A 119 8.74 -7.16 -14.33
N PRO A 120 9.98 -6.77 -14.02
CA PRO A 120 10.75 -5.92 -14.93
C PRO A 120 11.17 -6.71 -16.17
N LEU A 121 10.73 -6.26 -17.33
CA LEU A 121 11.19 -6.78 -18.62
C LEU A 121 12.54 -6.13 -18.92
N THR A 122 13.60 -6.84 -18.65
CA THR A 122 14.95 -6.31 -18.88
C THR A 122 15.48 -6.76 -20.25
N SER A 123 16.24 -5.90 -20.91
CA SER A 123 16.98 -6.26 -22.12
C SER A 123 18.19 -7.15 -21.84
N TRP A 124 18.45 -7.49 -20.58
CA TRP A 124 19.69 -8.15 -20.16
C TRP A 124 19.59 -9.67 -20.07
N ARG A 125 18.60 -10.20 -19.34
CA ARG A 125 18.36 -11.65 -19.23
C ARG A 125 16.94 -11.95 -18.75
N PRO A 126 16.19 -12.70 -19.50
CA PRO A 126 16.27 -13.01 -20.92
C PRO A 126 16.10 -11.74 -21.76
N ARG A 127 16.56 -11.74 -22.97
CA ARG A 127 16.59 -10.55 -23.83
C ARG A 127 15.19 -10.23 -24.34
N VAL A 128 14.66 -9.10 -23.92
CA VAL A 128 13.49 -8.46 -24.51
C VAL A 128 13.96 -7.30 -25.38
N PRO A 129 13.31 -7.01 -26.51
CA PRO A 129 13.60 -5.82 -27.30
C PRO A 129 13.64 -4.57 -26.44
N GLU A 130 14.68 -3.75 -26.60
CA GLU A 130 14.90 -2.56 -25.72
C GLU A 130 13.72 -1.59 -25.74
N GLU A 131 13.03 -1.48 -26.85
CA GLU A 131 11.84 -0.64 -26.99
C GLU A 131 10.71 -1.10 -26.07
N ILE A 132 10.48 -2.40 -25.94
CA ILE A 132 9.47 -2.96 -25.02
C ILE A 132 9.83 -2.62 -23.56
N TYR A 133 11.10 -2.81 -23.21
CA TYR A 133 11.59 -2.45 -21.89
C TYR A 133 11.42 -0.95 -21.59
N ARG A 134 11.81 -0.07 -22.51
CA ARG A 134 11.66 1.38 -22.32
C ARG A 134 10.21 1.79 -22.12
N ARG A 135 9.30 1.24 -22.91
CA ARG A 135 7.86 1.53 -22.79
C ARG A 135 7.29 1.03 -21.48
N GLN A 136 7.72 -0.15 -21.02
CA GLN A 136 7.35 -0.63 -19.69
C GLN A 136 7.83 0.34 -18.60
N MET A 137 9.09 0.74 -18.65
CA MET A 137 9.67 1.67 -17.65
C MET A 137 9.03 3.06 -17.70
N ALA A 138 8.55 3.48 -18.86
CA ALA A 138 7.74 4.70 -18.99
C ALA A 138 6.33 4.55 -18.40
N GLY A 139 5.91 3.34 -18.01
CA GLY A 139 4.58 3.06 -17.48
C GLY A 139 3.50 3.00 -18.56
N GLU A 140 3.88 2.74 -19.80
CA GLU A 140 2.94 2.56 -20.90
C GLU A 140 2.28 1.18 -20.82
N LYS A 141 1.02 1.12 -21.23
CA LYS A 141 0.33 -0.15 -21.42
C LYS A 141 0.87 -0.86 -22.66
N LEU A 142 1.55 -1.99 -22.45
CA LEU A 142 2.06 -2.79 -23.54
C LEU A 142 0.92 -3.67 -24.13
N LEU A 143 0.63 -3.46 -25.40
CA LEU A 143 -0.24 -4.32 -26.20
C LEU A 143 0.66 -5.12 -27.12
N LEU A 144 1.10 -6.29 -26.63
CA LEU A 144 2.05 -7.15 -27.33
C LEU A 144 1.32 -8.18 -28.17
N GLU A 145 1.77 -8.33 -29.42
CA GLU A 145 1.24 -9.29 -30.40
C GLU A 145 2.38 -10.05 -31.10
N GLY A 146 2.07 -11.19 -31.68
CA GLY A 146 3.01 -11.99 -32.46
C GLY A 146 4.29 -12.35 -31.71
N THR A 147 5.43 -12.18 -32.37
CA THR A 147 6.75 -12.55 -31.84
C THR A 147 7.11 -11.85 -30.53
N ASP A 148 6.74 -10.58 -30.36
CA ASP A 148 7.03 -9.83 -29.16
C ASP A 148 6.30 -10.41 -27.94
N LYS A 149 5.05 -10.82 -28.13
CA LYS A 149 4.28 -11.52 -27.10
C LYS A 149 4.91 -12.85 -26.73
N GLU A 150 5.31 -13.66 -27.71
CA GLU A 150 5.94 -14.95 -27.49
C GLU A 150 7.27 -14.80 -26.71
N ILE A 151 8.09 -13.82 -27.07
CA ILE A 151 9.34 -13.52 -26.37
C ILE A 151 9.05 -13.17 -24.90
N VAL A 152 8.12 -12.25 -24.64
CA VAL A 152 7.79 -11.82 -23.29
C VAL A 152 7.17 -12.95 -22.47
N GLU A 153 6.26 -13.75 -23.04
CA GLU A 153 5.67 -14.90 -22.34
C GLU A 153 6.74 -15.94 -21.97
N LYS A 154 7.73 -16.17 -22.83
CA LYS A 154 8.86 -17.03 -22.49
C LYS A 154 9.70 -16.46 -21.37
N VAL A 155 9.99 -15.16 -21.41
CA VAL A 155 10.70 -14.43 -20.34
C VAL A 155 10.00 -14.58 -18.99
N LEU A 156 8.68 -14.46 -18.97
CA LEU A 156 7.88 -14.56 -17.74
C LEU A 156 7.93 -15.93 -17.07
N GLN A 157 8.31 -16.98 -17.82
CA GLN A 157 8.48 -18.31 -17.23
C GLN A 157 9.75 -18.43 -16.39
N ASP A 158 10.77 -17.65 -16.73
CA ASP A 158 12.12 -17.76 -16.18
C ASP A 158 12.48 -16.63 -15.19
N VAL A 159 11.66 -15.58 -15.12
CA VAL A 159 11.93 -14.40 -14.27
C VAL A 159 11.00 -14.39 -13.07
N PRO A 160 11.55 -14.28 -11.85
CA PRO A 160 10.72 -14.09 -10.66
C PRO A 160 9.97 -12.76 -10.74
N TYR A 161 8.77 -12.74 -10.20
CA TYR A 161 7.94 -11.52 -10.10
C TYR A 161 7.52 -11.28 -8.66
N TRP A 162 7.22 -10.03 -8.38
CA TRP A 162 6.72 -9.62 -7.07
C TRP A 162 5.24 -9.94 -6.94
N SER A 163 4.85 -10.60 -5.86
CA SER A 163 3.46 -10.91 -5.55
C SER A 163 2.83 -9.89 -4.61
N GLU A 164 3.64 -9.23 -3.80
CA GLU A 164 3.20 -8.27 -2.79
C GLU A 164 4.19 -7.09 -2.71
N TYR A 165 3.68 -5.93 -2.36
CA TYR A 165 4.43 -4.74 -2.01
C TYR A 165 4.01 -4.24 -0.64
N ASP A 166 4.97 -4.07 0.24
CA ASP A 166 4.80 -3.36 1.49
C ASP A 166 5.64 -2.08 1.46
N LEU A 167 4.98 -0.94 1.60
CA LEU A 167 5.64 0.34 1.78
C LEU A 167 5.66 0.67 3.26
N CYS A 168 6.85 0.65 3.86
CA CYS A 168 7.07 1.03 5.25
C CYS A 168 7.95 2.28 5.30
N GLN A 169 7.55 3.25 6.12
CA GLN A 169 8.42 4.35 6.50
C GLN A 169 8.89 4.10 7.93
N ASP A 170 10.18 3.88 8.08
CA ASP A 170 10.83 3.84 9.39
C ASP A 170 11.15 5.27 9.82
N SER A 171 10.75 5.62 11.03
CA SER A 171 11.03 6.92 11.65
C SER A 171 12.33 6.89 12.43
#